data_59c52f1c31dd929f06be5efe224cd597
#
_entry.id   59c52f1c31dd929f06be5efe224cd597
#
_cell.length_a   1.000
_cell.length_b   1.000
_cell.length_c   1.000
_cell.angle_alpha   90.00
_cell.angle_beta   90.00
_cell.angle_gamma   90.00
#
_symmetry.space_group_name_H-M   'P 1'
#
loop_
_entity.id
_entity.type
_entity.pdbx_description
1 polymer ?
#
loop_
_entity_poly.entity_id
_entity_poly.type
_entity_poly.pdbx_seq_one_letter_code
_entity_poly.pdbx_strand_id
1 'polypeptide(L)'
;MVDGDTFWLNGEKVRLADINAPETHSAGCPAEQALGDKAARRLIVLLNSGPFSLETEGRATDRYGRALRVATRGGRSLGQQLVSEGLAEPWRGRRSDWCVLLAAR
;
A
#
# COMPACT_ATOMS: atom_id res chain seq x y z
N MET A 1 -8.85 -7.67 -0.38
CA MET A 1 -7.48 -7.11 -0.32
C MET A 1 -6.72 -7.49 -1.57
N VAL A 2 -6.12 -6.52 -2.23
CA VAL A 2 -5.37 -6.76 -3.47
C VAL A 2 -3.86 -6.83 -3.18
N ASP A 3 -3.30 -5.73 -2.67
CA ASP A 3 -1.89 -5.63 -2.27
C ASP A 3 -1.80 -4.83 -0.98
N GLY A 4 -0.60 -4.65 -0.44
CA GLY A 4 -0.41 -3.83 0.77
C GLY A 4 -0.70 -2.35 0.58
N ASP A 5 -1.00 -1.92 -0.65
CA ASP A 5 -1.35 -0.54 -0.96
C ASP A 5 -2.68 -0.40 -1.68
N THR A 6 -3.43 -1.49 -1.88
CA THR A 6 -4.69 -1.48 -2.65
C THR A 6 -5.71 -2.40 -2.01
N PHE A 7 -6.93 -1.88 -1.78
CA PHE A 7 -8.01 -2.67 -1.19
C PHE A 7 -9.37 -2.20 -1.71
N TRP A 8 -10.38 -3.06 -1.54
CA TRP A 8 -11.76 -2.74 -1.89
C TRP A 8 -12.49 -2.25 -0.65
N LEU A 9 -13.25 -1.17 -0.78
CA LEU A 9 -14.10 -0.64 0.28
C LEU A 9 -15.42 -0.21 -0.33
N ASN A 10 -16.52 -0.84 0.09
CA ASN A 10 -17.88 -0.52 -0.37
C ASN A 10 -17.99 -0.50 -1.90
N GLY A 11 -17.36 -1.46 -2.57
CA GLY A 11 -17.39 -1.59 -4.02
C GLY A 11 -16.43 -0.68 -4.76
N GLU A 12 -15.65 0.14 -4.07
CA GLU A 12 -14.65 1.02 -4.68
C GLU A 12 -13.26 0.50 -4.42
N LYS A 13 -12.44 0.45 -5.46
CA LYS A 13 -11.04 0.06 -5.35
C LYS A 13 -10.20 1.27 -4.94
N VAL A 14 -9.55 1.16 -3.79
CA VAL A 14 -8.76 2.25 -3.20
C VAL A 14 -7.29 1.93 -3.29
N ARG A 15 -6.51 2.87 -3.84
CA ARG A 15 -5.05 2.83 -3.89
C ARG A 15 -4.51 3.84 -2.88
N LEU A 16 -3.70 3.38 -1.95
CA LEU A 16 -3.03 4.29 -1.01
C LEU A 16 -1.99 5.11 -1.78
N ALA A 17 -2.21 6.43 -1.80
CA ALA A 17 -1.49 7.34 -2.69
C ALA A 17 -0.08 7.67 -2.21
N ASP A 18 0.20 7.49 -0.94
CA ASP A 18 1.45 7.94 -0.30
C ASP A 18 2.51 6.84 -0.20
N ILE A 19 2.20 5.62 -0.62
CA ILE A 19 3.14 4.50 -0.53
C ILE A 19 3.13 3.64 -1.78
N ASN A 20 4.14 2.77 -1.88
CA ASN A 20 4.18 1.67 -2.83
C ASN A 20 4.56 0.40 -2.07
N ALA A 21 3.70 -0.62 -2.11
CA ALA A 21 3.95 -1.91 -1.49
C ALA A 21 4.44 -2.93 -2.52
N PRO A 22 5.17 -3.97 -2.08
CA PRO A 22 5.53 -5.08 -2.98
C PRO A 22 4.29 -5.77 -3.51
N GLU A 23 4.40 -6.32 -4.72
CA GLU A 23 3.27 -6.98 -5.38
C GLU A 23 3.03 -8.38 -4.79
N THR A 24 1.77 -8.79 -4.77
CA THR A 24 1.39 -10.16 -4.37
C THR A 24 1.15 -11.03 -5.59
N HIS A 25 0.38 -10.56 -6.57
CA HIS A 25 -0.02 -11.35 -7.74
C HIS A 25 0.91 -11.17 -8.93
N SER A 26 1.60 -10.04 -9.00
CA SER A 26 2.48 -9.70 -10.12
C SER A 26 3.92 -9.50 -9.66
N ALA A 27 4.31 -10.20 -8.60
CA ALA A 27 5.66 -10.12 -8.06
C ALA A 27 6.70 -10.62 -9.06
N GLY A 28 7.82 -9.93 -9.15
CA GLY A 28 8.91 -10.30 -10.05
C GLY A 28 9.80 -11.42 -9.51
N CYS A 29 9.65 -11.79 -8.24
CA CYS A 29 10.43 -12.84 -7.59
C CYS A 29 9.74 -13.31 -6.31
N PRO A 30 10.09 -14.51 -5.80
CA PRO A 30 9.48 -15.03 -4.56
C PRO A 30 9.66 -14.12 -3.34
N ALA A 31 10.81 -13.45 -3.23
CA ALA A 31 11.06 -12.56 -2.10
C ALA A 31 10.09 -11.36 -2.11
N GLU A 32 9.81 -10.81 -3.28
CA GLU A 32 8.82 -9.73 -3.40
C GLU A 32 7.43 -10.23 -3.03
N GLN A 33 7.03 -11.40 -3.52
CA GLN A 33 5.72 -11.96 -3.21
C GLN A 33 5.56 -12.18 -1.69
N ALA A 34 6.57 -12.72 -1.04
CA ALA A 34 6.54 -12.96 0.41
C ALA A 34 6.37 -11.66 1.19
N LEU A 35 7.11 -10.62 0.81
CA LEU A 35 6.98 -9.32 1.46
C LEU A 35 5.64 -8.66 1.15
N GLY A 36 5.16 -8.79 -0.09
CA GLY A 36 3.85 -8.29 -0.50
C GLY A 36 2.71 -8.94 0.27
N ASP A 37 2.75 -10.27 0.46
CA ASP A 37 1.76 -10.98 1.26
C ASP A 37 1.77 -10.49 2.71
N LYS A 38 2.95 -10.26 3.26
CA LYS A 38 3.10 -9.75 4.62
C LYS A 38 2.53 -8.33 4.75
N ALA A 39 2.82 -7.47 3.78
CA ALA A 39 2.30 -6.11 3.75
C ALA A 39 0.77 -6.10 3.65
N ALA A 40 0.20 -6.93 2.79
CA ALA A 40 -1.25 -7.02 2.62
C ALA A 40 -1.93 -7.48 3.92
N ARG A 41 -1.39 -8.51 4.57
CA ARG A 41 -1.93 -8.97 5.85
C ARG A 41 -1.84 -7.90 6.94
N ARG A 42 -0.73 -7.17 6.97
CA ARG A 42 -0.56 -6.10 7.96
C ARG A 42 -1.54 -4.96 7.72
N LEU A 43 -1.77 -4.59 6.45
CA LEU A 43 -2.74 -3.55 6.13
C LEU A 43 -4.15 -3.93 6.59
N ILE A 44 -4.55 -5.20 6.40
CA ILE A 44 -5.84 -5.68 6.90
C ILE A 44 -5.96 -5.45 8.42
N VAL A 45 -4.93 -5.80 9.17
CA VAL A 45 -4.90 -5.59 10.62
C VAL A 45 -5.03 -4.10 10.95
N LEU A 46 -4.28 -3.25 10.27
CA LEU A 46 -4.34 -1.80 10.52
C LEU A 46 -5.71 -1.21 10.21
N LEU A 47 -6.32 -1.61 9.09
CA LEU A 47 -7.65 -1.11 8.71
C LEU A 47 -8.71 -1.58 9.71
N ASN A 48 -8.61 -2.78 10.23
CA ASN A 48 -9.58 -3.37 11.15
C ASN A 48 -9.35 -2.98 12.62
N SER A 49 -8.30 -2.23 12.92
CA SER A 49 -7.95 -1.88 14.30
C SER A 49 -8.74 -0.68 14.83
N GLY A 50 -9.58 -0.08 14.03
CA GLY A 50 -10.44 1.05 14.46
C GLY A 50 -10.86 1.89 13.28
N PRO A 51 -11.67 2.93 13.52
CA PRO A 51 -12.10 3.86 12.47
C PRO A 51 -10.89 4.56 11.82
N PHE A 52 -10.99 4.84 10.53
CA PHE A 52 -9.99 5.59 9.80
C PHE A 52 -10.67 6.49 8.79
N SER A 53 -9.95 7.52 8.34
CA SER A 53 -10.41 8.43 7.30
C SER A 53 -9.67 8.15 6.00
N LEU A 54 -10.35 8.38 4.88
CA LEU A 54 -9.73 8.37 3.55
C LEU A 54 -9.71 9.79 3.04
N GLU A 55 -8.51 10.34 2.87
CA GLU A 55 -8.33 11.74 2.47
C GLU A 55 -7.83 11.80 1.03
N THR A 56 -8.35 12.75 0.27
CA THR A 56 -7.87 13.00 -1.10
C THR A 56 -6.77 14.05 -1.03
N GLU A 57 -5.59 13.68 -1.54
CA GLU A 57 -4.47 14.60 -1.70
C GLU A 57 -4.01 14.53 -3.15
N GLY A 58 -4.06 15.64 -3.87
CA GLY A 58 -3.75 15.68 -5.28
C GLY A 58 -4.88 15.11 -6.11
N ARG A 59 -4.58 14.19 -7.05
CA ARG A 59 -5.59 13.60 -7.93
C ARG A 59 -6.50 12.66 -7.16
N ALA A 60 -7.80 12.70 -7.49
CA ALA A 60 -8.80 11.84 -6.83
C ALA A 60 -8.77 10.40 -7.33
N THR A 61 -8.36 10.20 -8.58
CA THR A 61 -8.29 8.86 -9.20
C THR A 61 -7.02 8.73 -10.02
N ASP A 62 -6.57 7.48 -10.19
CA ASP A 62 -5.46 7.20 -11.10
C ASP A 62 -6.00 6.85 -12.50
N ARG A 63 -5.08 6.57 -13.44
CA ARG A 63 -5.45 6.27 -14.83
C ARG A 63 -6.19 4.94 -14.99
N TYR A 64 -6.21 4.10 -13.96
CA TYR A 64 -6.94 2.82 -13.95
C TYR A 64 -8.29 2.94 -13.23
N GLY A 65 -8.69 4.15 -12.83
CA GLY A 65 -9.96 4.38 -12.15
C GLY A 65 -9.95 4.05 -10.67
N ARG A 66 -8.81 3.74 -10.08
CA ARG A 66 -8.73 3.49 -8.63
C ARG A 66 -8.79 4.82 -7.90
N ALA A 67 -9.51 4.85 -6.78
CA ALA A 67 -9.52 6.03 -5.92
C ALA A 67 -8.16 6.20 -5.24
N LEU A 68 -7.54 7.37 -5.39
CA LEU A 68 -6.28 7.69 -4.74
C LEU A 68 -6.57 8.38 -3.42
N ARG A 69 -6.22 7.72 -2.32
CA ARG A 69 -6.50 8.22 -0.97
C ARG A 69 -5.31 8.02 -0.05
N VAL A 70 -5.23 8.86 0.98
CA VAL A 70 -4.36 8.63 2.12
C VAL A 70 -5.25 8.16 3.27
N ALA A 71 -4.97 6.99 3.82
CA ALA A 71 -5.72 6.47 4.96
C ALA A 71 -5.08 6.97 6.25
N THR A 72 -5.87 7.62 7.10
CA THR A 72 -5.36 8.22 8.34
C THR A 72 -6.16 7.77 9.56
N ARG A 73 -5.49 7.74 10.70
CA ARG A 73 -6.09 7.52 12.01
C ARG A 73 -5.33 8.36 13.02
N GLY A 74 -6.06 9.28 13.70
CA GLY A 74 -5.42 10.18 14.65
C GLY A 74 -4.36 11.06 14.01
N GLY A 75 -4.57 11.48 12.77
CA GLY A 75 -3.63 12.31 12.03
C GLY A 75 -2.42 11.58 11.45
N ARG A 76 -2.35 10.25 11.59
CA ARG A 76 -1.23 9.45 11.10
C ARG A 76 -1.64 8.61 9.90
N SER A 77 -0.79 8.55 8.89
CA SER A 77 -1.02 7.72 7.71
C SER A 77 -0.78 6.26 8.04
N LEU A 78 -1.77 5.40 7.72
CA LEU A 78 -1.61 3.95 7.85
C LEU A 78 -0.60 3.42 6.83
N GLY A 79 -0.51 4.03 5.67
CA GLY A 79 0.51 3.68 4.68
C GLY A 79 1.91 3.96 5.20
N GLN A 80 2.14 5.10 5.85
CA GLN A 80 3.43 5.42 6.43
C GLN A 80 3.78 4.49 7.60
N GLN A 81 2.78 3.94 8.28
CA GLN A 81 3.02 2.91 9.27
C GLN A 81 3.63 1.66 8.64
N LEU A 82 3.13 1.24 7.48
CA LEU A 82 3.73 0.13 6.73
C LEU A 82 5.17 0.44 6.33
N VAL A 83 5.45 1.67 5.92
CA VAL A 83 6.81 2.10 5.59
C VAL A 83 7.73 1.95 6.80
N SER A 84 7.29 2.41 7.97
CA SER A 84 8.09 2.33 9.19
C SER A 84 8.38 0.89 9.60
N GLU A 85 7.51 -0.06 9.21
CA GLU A 85 7.67 -1.48 9.49
C GLU A 85 8.48 -2.22 8.41
N GLY A 86 8.96 -1.52 7.40
CA GLY A 86 9.72 -2.12 6.31
C GLY A 86 8.88 -2.88 5.29
N LEU A 87 7.56 -2.67 5.27
CA LEU A 87 6.62 -3.41 4.43
C LEU A 87 6.20 -2.64 3.18
N ALA A 88 6.62 -1.40 3.04
CA ALA A 88 6.32 -0.54 1.90
C ALA A 88 7.39 0.54 1.80
N GLU A 89 7.35 1.29 0.71
CA GLU A 89 8.20 2.46 0.52
C GLU A 89 7.32 3.70 0.34
N PRO A 90 7.82 4.91 0.65
CA PRO A 90 7.11 6.14 0.29
C PRO A 90 6.97 6.23 -1.23
N TRP A 91 5.84 6.76 -1.71
CA TRP A 91 5.65 6.98 -3.14
C TRP A 91 6.49 8.17 -3.61
N ARG A 92 7.33 7.94 -4.61
CA ARG A 92 8.25 8.95 -5.18
C ARG A 92 7.99 9.18 -6.67
N GLY A 93 6.78 8.85 -7.15
CA GLY A 93 6.42 9.00 -8.55
C GLY A 93 6.76 7.79 -9.42
N ARG A 94 7.39 6.78 -8.86
CA ARG A 94 7.70 5.52 -9.56
C ARG A 94 7.84 4.39 -8.57
N ARG A 95 7.68 3.16 -9.04
CA ARG A 95 7.87 1.96 -8.24
C ARG A 95 9.33 1.54 -8.24
N SER A 96 9.83 1.11 -7.08
CA SER A 96 11.14 0.48 -6.99
C SER A 96 11.08 -0.94 -7.50
N ASP A 97 12.23 -1.47 -7.92
CA ASP A 97 12.39 -2.88 -8.21
C ASP A 97 12.66 -3.61 -6.89
N TRP A 98 11.61 -4.18 -6.30
CA TRP A 98 11.70 -4.85 -5.02
C TRP A 98 12.64 -6.04 -5.04
N CYS A 99 12.72 -6.74 -6.18
CA CYS A 99 13.61 -7.90 -6.28
C CYS A 99 15.07 -7.50 -6.18
N VAL A 100 15.44 -6.36 -6.76
CA VAL A 100 16.80 -5.82 -6.63
C VAL A 100 17.05 -5.37 -5.20
N LEU A 101 16.12 -4.63 -4.61
CA LEU A 101 16.27 -4.14 -3.24
C LEU A 101 16.42 -5.29 -2.24
N LEU A 102 15.60 -6.33 -2.37
CA LEU A 102 15.61 -7.46 -1.45
C LEU A 102 16.86 -8.34 -1.64
N ALA A 103 17.39 -8.45 -2.86
CA ALA A 103 18.60 -9.19 -3.11
C ALA A 103 19.84 -8.51 -2.52
N ALA A 104 19.77 -7.20 -2.28
CA ALA A 104 20.90 -6.42 -1.76
C ALA A 104 20.98 -6.44 -0.23
N ARG A 105 20.06 -7.09 0.44
CA ARG A 105 20.02 -7.18 1.90
C ARG A 105 20.87 -8.32 2.44
#